data_600a89e705cd6af9f8af7987dc1a536e
#
_entry.id   600a89e705cd6af9f8af7987dc1a536e
#
_cell.length_a   1.000
_cell.length_b   1.000
_cell.length_c   1.000
_cell.angle_alpha   90.00
_cell.angle_beta   90.00
_cell.angle_gamma   90.00
#
_symmetry.space_group_name_H-M   'P 1'
#
loop_
_entity.id
_entity.type
_entity.pdbx_description
1 polymer ?
#
loop_
_entity_poly.entity_id
_entity_poly.type
_entity_poly.pdbx_seq_one_letter_code
_entity_poly.pdbx_strand_id
1 'polypeptide(L)'
;MYTPVTLPVTNEYGYFEIRLESIGGLGANLCGKMLGELGALYLSLNSLSFSSYGSEKRGSPVKSYIRWSPASHPLRINSPVLQPHVLGIFHEGLIGTYPVLDGISADTKIVLNTPLSCDEAAEKYNISTGTLYCLDALSIAMESRSRINMVMLGAIARACPFIPMDSIETLCKNTIGKKYPALIGANLQGLKMGYEHASEKKIPDRTASPSLAKETYIWG
;
A
#
# COMPACT_ATOMS: atom_id res chain seq x y z
N MET A 1 18.17 4.77 -19.61
CA MET A 1 16.76 4.97 -19.96
C MET A 1 16.01 3.85 -19.29
N TYR A 2 15.07 4.13 -18.37
CA TYR A 2 14.32 3.06 -17.71
C TYR A 2 13.31 2.46 -18.67
N THR A 3 13.09 1.15 -18.60
CA THR A 3 12.10 0.46 -19.44
C THR A 3 10.70 0.86 -18.96
N PRO A 4 9.82 1.33 -19.84
CA PRO A 4 8.45 1.64 -19.47
C PRO A 4 7.78 0.43 -18.83
N VAL A 5 7.13 0.66 -17.67
CA VAL A 5 6.40 -0.38 -16.94
C VAL A 5 4.96 -0.41 -17.46
N THR A 6 4.44 -1.62 -17.68
CA THR A 6 3.01 -1.83 -17.96
C THR A 6 2.26 -2.04 -16.66
N LEU A 7 1.22 -1.27 -16.42
CA LEU A 7 0.34 -1.47 -15.26
C LEU A 7 -0.47 -2.76 -15.43
N PRO A 8 -0.48 -3.67 -14.45
CA PRO A 8 -1.11 -4.99 -14.57
C PRO A 8 -2.64 -4.92 -14.60
N VAL A 9 -3.19 -3.89 -13.98
CA VAL A 9 -4.62 -3.63 -13.87
C VAL A 9 -4.85 -2.14 -13.68
N THR A 10 -5.99 -1.64 -14.15
CA THR A 10 -6.44 -0.27 -13.90
C THR A 10 -7.94 -0.26 -13.64
N ASN A 11 -8.43 0.78 -12.98
CA ASN A 11 -9.86 1.01 -12.83
C ASN A 11 -10.50 1.48 -14.16
N GLU A 12 -11.80 1.75 -14.13
CA GLU A 12 -12.57 2.25 -15.29
C GLU A 12 -12.03 3.56 -15.90
N TYR A 13 -11.28 4.33 -15.11
CA TYR A 13 -10.63 5.58 -15.55
C TYR A 13 -9.20 5.36 -16.07
N GLY A 14 -8.73 4.13 -16.19
CA GLY A 14 -7.37 3.81 -16.63
C GLY A 14 -6.27 4.08 -15.59
N TYR A 15 -6.63 4.12 -14.31
CA TYR A 15 -5.70 4.43 -13.22
C TYR A 15 -5.39 3.21 -12.36
N PHE A 16 -4.12 3.04 -12.01
CA PHE A 16 -3.69 2.17 -10.91
C PHE A 16 -3.61 3.02 -9.63
N GLU A 17 -4.32 2.61 -8.59
CA GLU A 17 -4.52 3.41 -7.40
C GLU A 17 -3.95 2.73 -6.15
N ILE A 18 -3.20 3.51 -5.35
CA ILE A 18 -2.63 3.11 -4.08
C ILE A 18 -3.17 4.05 -2.99
N ARG A 19 -3.60 3.48 -1.87
CA ARG A 19 -4.00 4.22 -0.67
C ARG A 19 -3.15 3.76 0.50
N LEU A 20 -2.54 4.72 1.22
CA LEU A 20 -1.79 4.45 2.43
C LEU A 20 -2.55 5.05 3.62
N GLU A 21 -2.77 4.24 4.64
CA GLU A 21 -3.46 4.60 5.87
C GLU A 21 -2.46 4.55 7.04
N SER A 22 -2.39 5.63 7.81
CA SER A 22 -1.40 5.78 8.87
C SER A 22 -1.88 6.71 9.98
N ILE A 23 -1.12 6.76 11.04
CA ILE A 23 -1.10 7.89 11.98
C ILE A 23 0.13 8.76 11.73
N GLY A 24 0.09 10.00 12.23
CA GLY A 24 1.23 10.91 12.12
C GLY A 24 2.51 10.32 12.72
N GLY A 25 3.65 10.50 12.05
CA GLY A 25 4.97 10.05 12.50
C GLY A 25 5.50 8.76 11.88
N LEU A 26 4.67 7.88 11.33
CA LEU A 26 5.10 6.60 10.73
C LEU A 26 5.59 6.72 9.28
N GLY A 27 5.47 7.90 8.68
CA GLY A 27 6.10 8.22 7.39
C GLY A 27 5.30 7.80 6.15
N ALA A 28 4.00 7.52 6.25
CA ALA A 28 3.16 7.19 5.08
C ALA A 28 3.13 8.33 4.04
N ASN A 29 3.12 9.59 4.47
CA ASN A 29 3.21 10.72 3.55
C ASN A 29 4.51 10.72 2.74
N LEU A 30 5.65 10.44 3.39
CA LEU A 30 6.93 10.34 2.68
C LEU A 30 6.94 9.14 1.74
N CYS A 31 6.42 7.99 2.17
CA CYS A 31 6.25 6.81 1.32
C CYS A 31 5.38 7.13 0.09
N GLY A 32 4.24 7.82 0.29
CA GLY A 32 3.37 8.24 -0.81
C GLY A 32 4.05 9.19 -1.80
N LYS A 33 4.85 10.15 -1.31
CA LYS A 33 5.66 11.01 -2.18
C LYS A 33 6.69 10.22 -2.97
N MET A 34 7.39 9.28 -2.32
CA MET A 34 8.37 8.41 -2.99
C MET A 34 7.71 7.54 -4.07
N LEU A 35 6.52 6.98 -3.82
CA LEU A 35 5.75 6.26 -4.84
C LEU A 35 5.33 7.18 -5.98
N GLY A 36 4.94 8.42 -5.68
CA GLY A 36 4.65 9.43 -6.70
C GLY A 36 5.85 9.74 -7.60
N GLU A 37 7.01 10.02 -7.01
CA GLU A 37 8.27 10.25 -7.72
C GLU A 37 8.73 9.01 -8.51
N LEU A 38 8.56 7.82 -7.92
CA LEU A 38 8.89 6.55 -8.57
C LEU A 38 8.12 6.40 -9.89
N GLY A 39 6.80 6.57 -9.86
CA GLY A 39 5.95 6.49 -11.05
C GLY A 39 6.40 7.46 -12.16
N ALA A 40 6.60 8.74 -11.79
CA ALA A 40 6.93 9.79 -12.75
C ALA A 40 8.36 9.69 -13.31
N LEU A 41 9.34 9.42 -12.46
CA LEU A 41 10.76 9.56 -12.83
C LEU A 41 11.43 8.26 -13.24
N TYR A 42 10.91 7.09 -12.78
CA TYR A 42 11.58 5.82 -12.95
C TYR A 42 10.74 4.75 -13.68
N LEU A 43 9.41 4.89 -13.70
CA LEU A 43 8.51 3.91 -14.33
C LEU A 43 7.91 4.42 -15.65
N SER A 44 8.20 5.65 -16.06
CA SER A 44 7.64 6.30 -17.26
C SER A 44 6.11 6.35 -17.25
N LEU A 45 5.52 6.60 -16.07
CA LEU A 45 4.08 6.73 -15.87
C LEU A 45 3.70 8.20 -15.63
N ASN A 46 2.47 8.57 -15.95
CA ASN A 46 1.87 9.73 -15.31
C ASN A 46 1.62 9.38 -13.84
N SER A 47 1.94 10.30 -12.94
CA SER A 47 1.87 10.05 -11.50
C SER A 47 1.32 11.27 -10.76
N LEU A 48 0.40 11.02 -9.83
CA LEU A 48 -0.14 12.01 -8.91
C LEU A 48 -0.05 11.43 -7.50
N SER A 49 0.44 12.23 -6.55
CA SER A 49 0.40 11.87 -5.13
C SER A 49 0.02 13.06 -4.27
N PHE A 50 -0.87 12.85 -3.30
CA PHE A 50 -1.24 13.85 -2.32
C PHE A 50 -1.65 13.18 -1.00
N SER A 51 -1.68 13.96 0.08
CA SER A 51 -2.04 13.45 1.40
C SER A 51 -3.16 14.25 2.02
N SER A 52 -4.00 13.57 2.80
CA SER A 52 -5.04 14.15 3.64
C SER A 52 -4.69 13.89 5.11
N TYR A 53 -4.97 14.87 5.95
CA TYR A 53 -4.69 14.83 7.38
C TYR A 53 -5.99 15.02 8.15
N GLY A 54 -6.15 14.29 9.24
CA GLY A 54 -7.23 14.54 10.20
C GLY A 54 -7.07 15.90 10.89
N SER A 55 -8.14 16.41 11.47
CA SER A 55 -8.20 17.74 12.11
C SER A 55 -7.41 17.84 13.42
N GLU A 56 -7.05 16.75 14.05
CA GLU A 56 -6.34 16.74 15.33
C GLU A 56 -4.82 16.88 15.16
N LYS A 57 -4.16 17.53 16.13
CA LYS A 57 -2.73 17.89 15.99
C LYS A 57 -1.74 16.73 16.23
N ARG A 58 -2.13 15.63 16.90
CA ARG A 58 -1.30 14.46 17.16
C ARG A 58 -2.13 13.18 17.13
N GLY A 59 -1.57 12.13 16.53
CA GLY A 59 -2.25 10.83 16.41
C GLY A 59 -3.39 10.77 15.40
N SER A 60 -3.66 11.88 14.69
CA SER A 60 -4.67 11.90 13.63
C SER A 60 -4.36 10.92 12.52
N PRO A 61 -5.40 10.35 11.91
CA PRO A 61 -5.24 9.58 10.67
C PRO A 61 -4.59 10.42 9.58
N VAL A 62 -3.63 9.81 8.91
CA VAL A 62 -2.97 10.36 7.73
C VAL A 62 -3.23 9.40 6.59
N LYS A 63 -3.77 9.92 5.49
CA LYS A 63 -3.97 9.14 4.27
C LYS A 63 -3.09 9.70 3.16
N SER A 64 -2.43 8.83 2.40
CA SER A 64 -1.76 9.22 1.18
C SER A 64 -2.37 8.48 0.01
N TYR A 65 -2.63 9.20 -1.06
CA TYR A 65 -3.25 8.72 -2.28
C TYR A 65 -2.27 8.85 -3.43
N ILE A 66 -2.06 7.77 -4.14
CA ILE A 66 -1.18 7.72 -5.30
C ILE A 66 -1.97 7.16 -6.48
N ARG A 67 -1.86 7.82 -7.64
CA ARG A 67 -2.41 7.36 -8.90
C ARG A 67 -1.32 7.28 -9.95
N TRP A 68 -1.33 6.20 -10.68
CA TRP A 68 -0.51 6.01 -11.85
C TRP A 68 -1.37 5.72 -13.07
N SER A 69 -0.97 6.22 -14.22
CA SER A 69 -1.54 5.85 -15.51
C SER A 69 -0.45 5.75 -16.57
N PRO A 70 -0.70 5.02 -17.67
CA PRO A 70 0.21 5.03 -18.81
C PRO A 70 0.51 6.44 -19.29
N ALA A 71 1.71 6.70 -19.81
CA ALA A 71 2.12 8.02 -20.28
C ALA A 71 1.15 8.63 -21.34
N SER A 72 0.48 7.77 -22.10
CA SER A 72 -0.54 8.18 -23.09
C SER A 72 -1.88 8.57 -22.47
N HIS A 73 -2.10 8.32 -21.17
CA HIS A 73 -3.37 8.55 -20.49
C HIS A 73 -3.22 9.57 -19.36
N PRO A 74 -3.66 10.82 -19.53
CA PRO A 74 -3.44 11.88 -18.55
C PRO A 74 -4.27 11.66 -17.28
N LEU A 75 -3.68 11.96 -16.10
CA LEU A 75 -4.37 11.99 -14.82
C LEU A 75 -5.20 13.28 -14.71
N ARG A 76 -6.51 13.14 -14.53
CA ARG A 76 -7.47 14.27 -14.45
C ARG A 76 -8.23 14.34 -13.14
N ILE A 77 -8.13 13.29 -12.28
CA ILE A 77 -8.88 13.18 -11.04
C ILE A 77 -7.96 13.43 -9.86
N ASN A 78 -8.31 14.41 -9.03
CA ASN A 78 -7.63 14.77 -7.79
C ASN A 78 -8.60 14.61 -6.59
N SER A 79 -9.18 13.42 -6.44
CA SER A 79 -10.06 13.06 -5.33
C SER A 79 -9.47 11.91 -4.51
N PRO A 80 -9.94 11.64 -3.29
CA PRO A 80 -9.52 10.46 -2.53
C PRO A 80 -9.68 9.16 -3.32
N VAL A 81 -8.76 8.20 -3.09
CA VAL A 81 -8.84 6.83 -3.63
C VAL A 81 -9.83 6.04 -2.77
N LEU A 82 -10.95 5.67 -3.37
CA LEU A 82 -12.00 4.91 -2.68
C LEU A 82 -11.82 3.40 -2.82
N GLN A 83 -11.41 2.92 -3.99
CA GLN A 83 -11.20 1.50 -4.30
C GLN A 83 -9.74 1.26 -4.70
N PRO A 84 -8.84 1.04 -3.74
CA PRO A 84 -7.42 0.89 -4.02
C PRO A 84 -7.10 -0.47 -4.62
N HIS A 85 -6.18 -0.52 -5.59
CA HIS A 85 -5.51 -1.75 -6.03
C HIS A 85 -4.49 -2.21 -4.98
N VAL A 86 -3.87 -1.24 -4.27
CA VAL A 86 -2.98 -1.51 -3.15
C VAL A 86 -3.37 -0.63 -1.96
N LEU A 87 -3.60 -1.28 -0.82
CA LEU A 87 -3.88 -0.64 0.46
C LEU A 87 -2.70 -0.89 1.41
N GLY A 88 -1.95 0.15 1.77
CA GLY A 88 -0.88 0.07 2.76
C GLY A 88 -1.35 0.58 4.12
N ILE A 89 -1.36 -0.25 5.14
CA ILE A 89 -1.78 0.09 6.51
C ILE A 89 -0.54 0.11 7.41
N PHE A 90 -0.10 1.31 7.78
CA PHE A 90 1.11 1.54 8.58
C PHE A 90 0.90 1.35 10.08
N HIS A 91 -0.36 1.36 10.52
CA HIS A 91 -0.72 1.19 11.92
C HIS A 91 -2.02 0.40 12.04
N GLU A 92 -1.91 -0.83 12.54
CA GLU A 92 -3.05 -1.76 12.66
C GLU A 92 -4.18 -1.23 13.56
N GLY A 93 -3.87 -0.39 14.55
CA GLY A 93 -4.85 0.22 15.44
C GLY A 93 -5.87 1.15 14.75
N LEU A 94 -5.68 1.46 13.47
CA LEU A 94 -6.68 2.17 12.68
C LEU A 94 -7.86 1.29 12.29
N ILE A 95 -7.63 -0.04 12.19
CA ILE A 95 -8.67 -0.99 11.77
C ILE A 95 -9.67 -1.13 12.93
N GLY A 96 -10.95 -0.98 12.62
CA GLY A 96 -12.02 -0.98 13.63
C GLY A 96 -12.33 0.40 14.23
N THR A 97 -11.37 1.35 14.18
CA THR A 97 -11.60 2.74 14.63
C THR A 97 -11.98 3.64 13.44
N TYR A 98 -11.39 3.37 12.28
CA TYR A 98 -11.63 4.10 11.04
C TYR A 98 -11.96 3.12 9.90
N PRO A 99 -12.68 3.55 8.86
CA PRO A 99 -13.07 2.69 7.74
C PRO A 99 -11.89 2.47 6.77
N VAL A 100 -10.76 1.98 7.28
CA VAL A 100 -9.53 1.80 6.47
C VAL A 100 -9.63 0.66 5.48
N LEU A 101 -10.51 -0.31 5.72
CA LEU A 101 -10.75 -1.45 4.83
C LEU A 101 -11.83 -1.18 3.78
N ASP A 102 -12.49 -0.01 3.82
CA ASP A 102 -13.52 0.32 2.83
C ASP A 102 -12.95 0.33 1.41
N GLY A 103 -13.71 -0.22 0.48
CA GLY A 103 -13.37 -0.28 -0.93
C GLY A 103 -12.35 -1.35 -1.32
N ILE A 104 -11.96 -2.26 -0.42
CA ILE A 104 -11.19 -3.44 -0.79
C ILE A 104 -12.03 -4.40 -1.64
N SER A 105 -11.38 -5.12 -2.54
CA SER A 105 -11.97 -6.12 -3.41
C SER A 105 -11.13 -7.39 -3.44
N ALA A 106 -11.58 -8.41 -4.14
CA ALA A 106 -10.83 -9.66 -4.32
C ALA A 106 -9.45 -9.46 -4.96
N ASP A 107 -9.27 -8.37 -5.72
CA ASP A 107 -8.01 -8.04 -6.39
C ASP A 107 -7.14 -7.06 -5.61
N THR A 108 -7.66 -6.49 -4.51
CA THR A 108 -6.89 -5.56 -3.67
C THR A 108 -5.75 -6.29 -2.96
N LYS A 109 -4.56 -5.71 -3.01
CA LYS A 109 -3.38 -6.13 -2.24
C LYS A 109 -3.28 -5.29 -1.00
N ILE A 110 -3.37 -5.92 0.18
CA ILE A 110 -3.37 -5.26 1.49
C ILE A 110 -2.02 -5.50 2.14
N VAL A 111 -1.23 -4.45 2.33
CA VAL A 111 0.07 -4.50 3.01
C VAL A 111 -0.12 -3.96 4.43
N LEU A 112 -0.03 -4.83 5.42
CA LEU A 112 -0.33 -4.53 6.82
C LEU A 112 0.92 -4.63 7.69
N ASN A 113 1.24 -3.52 8.36
CA ASN A 113 2.23 -3.51 9.43
C ASN A 113 1.62 -4.08 10.70
N THR A 114 1.97 -5.32 11.02
CA THR A 114 1.50 -6.07 12.19
C THR A 114 2.50 -7.17 12.56
N PRO A 115 2.68 -7.51 13.85
CA PRO A 115 3.45 -8.68 14.26
C PRO A 115 2.69 -10.01 14.08
N LEU A 116 1.40 -9.95 13.72
CA LEU A 116 0.56 -11.12 13.50
C LEU A 116 0.89 -11.82 12.18
N SER A 117 0.67 -13.12 12.12
CA SER A 117 0.60 -13.85 10.85
C SER A 117 -0.58 -13.35 10.00
N CYS A 118 -0.56 -13.64 8.70
CA CYS A 118 -1.68 -13.28 7.83
C CYS A 118 -3.00 -13.94 8.24
N ASP A 119 -2.96 -15.14 8.83
CA ASP A 119 -4.15 -15.85 9.32
C ASP A 119 -4.76 -15.13 10.52
N GLU A 120 -3.95 -14.87 11.54
CA GLU A 120 -4.37 -14.16 12.75
C GLU A 120 -4.85 -12.74 12.43
N ALA A 121 -4.17 -12.04 11.52
CA ALA A 121 -4.57 -10.70 11.11
C ALA A 121 -5.89 -10.70 10.35
N ALA A 122 -6.10 -11.65 9.43
CA ALA A 122 -7.35 -11.78 8.69
C ALA A 122 -8.54 -12.07 9.62
N GLU A 123 -8.35 -12.94 10.63
CA GLU A 123 -9.37 -13.25 11.62
C GLU A 123 -9.64 -12.06 12.54
N LYS A 124 -8.59 -11.52 13.18
CA LYS A 124 -8.70 -10.41 14.14
C LYS A 124 -9.37 -9.18 13.57
N TYR A 125 -9.04 -8.84 12.32
CA TYR A 125 -9.51 -7.61 11.67
C TYR A 125 -10.68 -7.84 10.69
N ASN A 126 -11.23 -9.06 10.63
CA ASN A 126 -12.32 -9.43 9.73
C ASN A 126 -12.02 -9.06 8.26
N ILE A 127 -10.77 -9.29 7.82
CA ILE A 127 -10.42 -9.07 6.43
C ILE A 127 -11.02 -10.20 5.59
N SER A 128 -12.03 -9.86 4.80
CA SER A 128 -12.92 -10.83 4.15
C SER A 128 -12.58 -11.10 2.69
N THR A 129 -11.61 -10.37 2.11
CA THR A 129 -11.26 -10.48 0.69
C THR A 129 -9.87 -9.89 0.40
N GLY A 130 -9.33 -10.13 -0.79
CA GLY A 130 -8.06 -9.57 -1.24
C GLY A 130 -6.86 -10.50 -1.07
N THR A 131 -5.66 -9.95 -1.25
CA THR A 131 -4.39 -10.62 -0.92
C THR A 131 -3.69 -9.84 0.16
N LEU A 132 -3.48 -10.47 1.31
CA LEU A 132 -2.88 -9.87 2.50
C LEU A 132 -1.37 -10.12 2.52
N TYR A 133 -0.60 -9.08 2.79
CA TYR A 133 0.85 -9.08 3.02
C TYR A 133 1.09 -8.55 4.43
N CYS A 134 1.57 -9.39 5.35
CA CYS A 134 1.85 -9.02 6.74
C CYS A 134 3.35 -9.00 7.02
N LEU A 135 3.77 -8.02 7.81
CA LEU A 135 5.13 -7.94 8.34
C LEU A 135 5.16 -7.05 9.59
N ASP A 136 6.07 -7.35 10.51
CA ASP A 136 6.40 -6.45 11.64
C ASP A 136 7.41 -5.39 11.18
N ALA A 137 6.89 -4.34 10.56
CA ALA A 137 7.73 -3.28 10.02
C ALA A 137 8.46 -2.47 11.11
N LEU A 138 7.95 -2.47 12.35
CA LEU A 138 8.61 -1.80 13.47
C LEU A 138 9.88 -2.56 13.88
N SER A 139 9.78 -3.87 14.11
CA SER A 139 10.93 -4.71 14.46
C SER A 139 11.98 -4.71 13.36
N ILE A 140 11.58 -4.83 12.09
CA ILE A 140 12.49 -4.76 10.94
C ILE A 140 13.19 -3.40 10.87
N ALA A 141 12.46 -2.30 11.10
CA ALA A 141 13.04 -0.96 11.08
C ALA A 141 14.06 -0.77 12.22
N MET A 142 13.82 -1.34 13.41
CA MET A 142 14.77 -1.32 14.52
C MET A 142 16.03 -2.13 14.21
N GLU A 143 15.88 -3.34 13.69
CA GLU A 143 16.99 -4.23 13.31
C GLU A 143 17.87 -3.62 12.23
N SER A 144 17.29 -3.12 11.16
CA SER A 144 17.99 -2.50 10.03
C SER A 144 18.48 -1.07 10.32
N ARG A 145 18.11 -0.48 11.47
CA ARG A 145 18.33 0.93 11.80
C ARG A 145 17.74 1.89 10.74
N SER A 146 16.68 1.46 10.09
CA SER A 146 15.94 2.21 9.08
C SER A 146 14.69 2.88 9.68
N ARG A 147 13.77 3.26 8.83
CA ARG A 147 12.47 3.79 9.23
C ARG A 147 11.34 2.89 8.70
N ILE A 148 10.22 2.84 9.43
CA ILE A 148 9.04 2.04 9.06
C ILE A 148 8.59 2.30 7.62
N ASN A 149 8.64 3.55 7.15
CA ASN A 149 8.23 3.87 5.78
C ASN A 149 9.12 3.22 4.71
N MET A 150 10.39 2.95 4.99
CA MET A 150 11.27 2.24 4.06
C MET A 150 10.95 0.75 4.01
N VAL A 151 10.70 0.16 5.18
CA VAL A 151 10.26 -1.24 5.29
C VAL A 151 8.92 -1.44 4.58
N MET A 152 7.95 -0.57 4.85
CA MET A 152 6.63 -0.60 4.20
C MET A 152 6.71 -0.37 2.68
N LEU A 153 7.62 0.49 2.20
CA LEU A 153 7.87 0.66 0.77
C LEU A 153 8.38 -0.63 0.13
N GLY A 154 9.24 -1.38 0.82
CA GLY A 154 9.71 -2.70 0.40
C GLY A 154 8.57 -3.73 0.31
N ALA A 155 7.70 -3.78 1.31
CA ALA A 155 6.53 -4.66 1.32
C ALA A 155 5.51 -4.29 0.23
N ILE A 156 5.32 -2.99 -0.05
CA ILE A 156 4.49 -2.53 -1.19
C ILE A 156 5.09 -2.96 -2.52
N ALA A 157 6.42 -2.89 -2.67
CA ALA A 157 7.11 -3.39 -3.86
C ALA A 157 6.92 -4.90 -4.02
N ARG A 158 6.94 -5.68 -2.93
CA ARG A 158 6.63 -7.12 -2.94
C ARG A 158 5.22 -7.40 -3.45
N ALA A 159 4.24 -6.60 -3.00
CA ALA A 159 2.87 -6.67 -3.48
C ALA A 159 2.71 -6.21 -4.94
N CYS A 160 3.68 -5.47 -5.49
CA CYS A 160 3.66 -4.90 -6.83
C CYS A 160 4.87 -5.37 -7.66
N PRO A 161 4.94 -6.66 -8.07
CA PRO A 161 6.14 -7.24 -8.73
C PRO A 161 6.48 -6.60 -10.08
N PHE A 162 5.59 -5.77 -10.65
CA PHE A 162 5.87 -4.97 -11.84
C PHE A 162 6.77 -3.76 -11.56
N ILE A 163 7.02 -3.42 -10.28
CA ILE A 163 7.94 -2.35 -9.90
C ILE A 163 9.35 -2.94 -9.77
N PRO A 164 10.31 -2.54 -10.61
CA PRO A 164 11.69 -3.02 -10.48
C PRO A 164 12.32 -2.49 -9.16
N MET A 165 12.89 -3.37 -8.37
CA MET A 165 13.54 -2.99 -7.11
C MET A 165 14.67 -1.99 -7.33
N ASP A 166 15.46 -2.13 -8.39
CA ASP A 166 16.53 -1.21 -8.78
C ASP A 166 16.04 0.24 -8.97
N SER A 167 14.82 0.41 -9.45
CA SER A 167 14.20 1.73 -9.61
C SER A 167 13.94 2.38 -8.24
N ILE A 168 13.45 1.60 -7.28
CA ILE A 168 13.20 2.08 -5.90
C ILE A 168 14.53 2.39 -5.22
N GLU A 169 15.53 1.52 -5.33
CA GLU A 169 16.85 1.76 -4.75
C GLU A 169 17.51 3.02 -5.31
N THR A 170 17.39 3.22 -6.62
CA THR A 170 17.93 4.41 -7.30
C THR A 170 17.20 5.67 -6.83
N LEU A 171 15.88 5.62 -6.71
CA LEU A 171 15.10 6.70 -6.11
C LEU A 171 15.59 7.02 -4.69
N CYS A 172 15.76 6.00 -3.83
CA CYS A 172 16.24 6.18 -2.45
C CYS A 172 17.62 6.83 -2.40
N LYS A 173 18.55 6.38 -3.26
CA LYS A 173 19.91 6.98 -3.36
C LYS A 173 19.85 8.44 -3.80
N ASN A 174 18.97 8.77 -4.74
CA ASN A 174 18.83 10.12 -5.29
C ASN A 174 18.05 11.09 -4.40
N THR A 175 17.19 10.61 -3.52
CA THR A 175 16.38 11.41 -2.59
C THR A 175 17.00 11.45 -1.20
N ILE A 176 16.88 10.35 -0.46
CA ILE A 176 17.38 10.23 0.93
C ILE A 176 18.91 10.27 0.95
N GLY A 177 19.58 9.54 0.04
CA GLY A 177 21.04 9.46 0.00
C GLY A 177 21.72 10.79 -0.25
N LYS A 178 21.17 11.65 -1.11
CA LYS A 178 21.70 13.00 -1.33
C LYS A 178 21.56 13.89 -0.12
N LYS A 179 20.45 13.78 0.61
CA LYS A 179 20.19 14.63 1.78
C LYS A 179 20.82 14.09 3.06
N TYR A 180 20.87 12.78 3.21
CA TYR A 180 21.35 12.08 4.40
C TYR A 180 22.22 10.87 4.03
N PRO A 181 23.46 11.09 3.51
CA PRO A 181 24.31 10.00 3.00
C PRO A 181 24.58 8.90 4.02
N ALA A 182 24.73 9.25 5.30
CA ALA A 182 24.98 8.30 6.38
C ALA A 182 23.82 7.32 6.63
N LEU A 183 22.60 7.66 6.21
CA LEU A 183 21.41 6.85 6.47
C LEU A 183 21.04 5.93 5.30
N ILE A 184 21.67 6.09 4.12
CA ILE A 184 21.22 5.39 2.92
C ILE A 184 21.38 3.87 3.04
N GLY A 185 22.48 3.39 3.61
CA GLY A 185 22.73 1.96 3.80
C GLY A 185 21.64 1.29 4.64
N ALA A 186 21.33 1.88 5.80
CA ALA A 186 20.27 1.39 6.69
C ALA A 186 18.89 1.42 6.00
N ASN A 187 18.59 2.48 5.27
CA ASN A 187 17.29 2.60 4.56
C ASN A 187 17.16 1.57 3.42
N LEU A 188 18.21 1.31 2.65
CA LEU A 188 18.20 0.27 1.62
C LEU A 188 18.09 -1.13 2.24
N GLN A 189 18.72 -1.37 3.39
CA GLN A 189 18.55 -2.63 4.11
C GLN A 189 17.11 -2.82 4.59
N GLY A 190 16.49 -1.79 5.21
CA GLY A 190 15.08 -1.84 5.62
C GLY A 190 14.13 -2.06 4.46
N LEU A 191 14.37 -1.41 3.32
CA LEU A 191 13.63 -1.62 2.08
C LEU A 191 13.69 -3.10 1.64
N LYS A 192 14.90 -3.67 1.58
CA LYS A 192 15.13 -5.06 1.17
C LYS A 192 14.46 -6.04 2.14
N MET A 193 14.67 -5.86 3.44
CA MET A 193 14.04 -6.72 4.45
C MET A 193 12.51 -6.62 4.41
N GLY A 194 11.93 -5.44 4.18
CA GLY A 194 10.49 -5.27 4.00
C GLY A 194 9.95 -6.04 2.80
N TYR A 195 10.71 -6.09 1.70
CA TYR A 195 10.37 -6.89 0.53
C TYR A 195 10.45 -8.40 0.81
N GLU A 196 11.50 -8.85 1.49
CA GLU A 196 11.77 -10.28 1.73
C GLU A 196 10.88 -10.88 2.82
N HIS A 197 10.56 -10.13 3.87
CA HIS A 197 9.84 -10.62 5.05
C HIS A 197 8.33 -10.43 4.99
N ALA A 198 7.78 -9.78 3.98
CA ALA A 198 6.33 -9.67 3.82
C ALA A 198 5.74 -11.05 3.47
N SER A 199 5.04 -11.66 4.45
CA SER A 199 4.31 -12.91 4.27
C SER A 199 3.07 -12.66 3.43
N GLU A 200 2.74 -13.54 2.50
CA GLU A 200 1.62 -13.39 1.57
C GLU A 200 0.55 -14.44 1.80
N LYS A 201 -0.72 -14.01 1.80
CA LYS A 201 -1.88 -14.91 1.84
C LYS A 201 -3.04 -14.36 1.03
N LYS A 202 -3.58 -15.18 0.11
CA LYS A 202 -4.85 -14.90 -0.56
C LYS A 202 -6.00 -15.18 0.41
N ILE A 203 -6.84 -14.18 0.62
CA ILE A 203 -8.05 -14.30 1.44
C ILE A 203 -9.21 -14.69 0.51
N PRO A 204 -9.93 -15.79 0.78
CA PRO A 204 -11.12 -16.15 0.02
C PRO A 204 -12.17 -15.04 0.10
N ASP A 205 -12.82 -14.73 -1.02
CA ASP A 205 -13.86 -13.72 -1.03
C ASP A 205 -15.09 -14.20 -0.25
N ARG A 206 -15.28 -13.65 0.93
CA ARG A 206 -16.44 -13.91 1.81
C ARG A 206 -17.51 -12.83 1.69
N THR A 207 -17.34 -11.85 0.81
CA THR A 207 -18.31 -10.78 0.58
C THR A 207 -19.45 -11.24 -0.31
N ALA A 208 -19.25 -12.29 -1.10
CA ALA A 208 -20.31 -12.98 -1.84
C ALA A 208 -21.09 -13.85 -0.86
N SER A 209 -22.12 -13.30 -0.20
CA SER A 209 -23.12 -14.09 0.52
C SER A 209 -23.70 -15.17 -0.40
N PRO A 210 -23.87 -16.42 0.06
CA PRO A 210 -24.70 -17.38 -0.68
C PRO A 210 -26.09 -16.75 -0.82
N SER A 211 -26.58 -16.66 -2.06
CA SER A 211 -27.94 -16.24 -2.33
C SER A 211 -28.87 -17.03 -1.41
N LEU A 212 -29.65 -16.33 -0.59
CA LEU A 212 -30.75 -16.91 0.14
C LEU A 212 -31.54 -17.76 -0.85
N ALA A 213 -31.46 -19.07 -0.72
CA ALA A 213 -32.32 -19.99 -1.41
C ALA A 213 -33.76 -19.52 -1.12
N LYS A 214 -34.49 -19.13 -2.18
CA LYS A 214 -35.90 -18.79 -2.07
C LYS A 214 -36.59 -20.02 -1.53
N GLU A 215 -36.89 -20.04 -0.24
CA GLU A 215 -37.88 -20.96 0.31
C GLU A 215 -39.19 -20.62 -0.38
N THR A 216 -39.56 -21.46 -1.33
CA THR A 216 -40.88 -21.42 -1.97
C THR A 216 -41.86 -21.86 -0.92
N TYR A 217 -42.50 -20.91 -0.24
CA TYR A 217 -43.69 -21.22 0.55
C TYR A 217 -44.79 -21.64 -0.43
N ILE A 218 -45.02 -22.96 -0.49
CA ILE A 218 -46.19 -23.53 -1.11
C ILE A 218 -47.29 -23.43 -0.08
N TRP A 219 -48.22 -22.51 -0.31
CA TRP A 219 -49.53 -22.52 0.39
C TRP A 219 -50.36 -23.64 -0.19
N GLY A 220 -50.64 -24.68 0.64
CA GLY A 220 -51.65 -25.65 0.40
C GLY A 220 -53.02 -25.17 0.92
#